data_eb9c7aa0d6c01386d9ad0e9a63de8270
#
_entry.id   eb9c7aa0d6c01386d9ad0e9a63de8270
#
_cell.length_a   1.000
_cell.length_b   1.000
_cell.length_c   1.000
_cell.angle_alpha   90.00
_cell.angle_beta   90.00
_cell.angle_gamma   90.00
#
_symmetry.space_group_name_H-M   'P 1'
#
loop_
_entity.id
_entity.type
_entity.pdbx_description
1 polymer ?
#
loop_
_entity_poly.entity_id
_entity_poly.type
_entity_poly.pdbx_seq_one_letter_code
_entity_poly.pdbx_strand_id
1 'polypeptide(L)'
;MEKQYYLHRISHEANVSYTLMRDGYLTLGWGGFSETDILDTVRNDDRNEFDKLFTDKGFELSKKRWSMWYFGKMNVGDLVVVPLYDGLFSIFEVEEQAQSIQMLEDKIKTFKGKWNNHKYIWDNHRICDSDDNSRIVDLGFCIKVKSIISEKPRNHATSPLISRMKIRNTNANITDIKDSVDMVIKNKEKAVSLYQVTMDKLENTLLNDIQNIIDDRQFEQLIRWYLVKCGATFTKIPAKNEAGKEDGADADIVAEFENLKYIVYIQAKHHKKETSSWAVKQIKRYKEQMSDDNSEYTYASWVITSAEEFSKEAKAEAADEGNEDKGRKNKVRLIDGKEFARMLLDIGLLNLDQAFDKTLKEN
;
A
#
# COMPACT_ATOMS: atom_id res chain seq x y z
N MET A 1 24.10 -17.20 -17.62
CA MET A 1 22.88 -16.40 -17.97
C MET A 1 23.13 -14.95 -17.60
N GLU A 2 22.54 -13.99 -18.33
CA GLU A 2 22.65 -12.58 -17.98
C GLU A 2 21.85 -12.32 -16.69
N LYS A 3 22.42 -11.57 -15.75
CA LYS A 3 21.79 -11.19 -14.48
C LYS A 3 20.47 -10.48 -14.74
N GLN A 4 19.41 -10.92 -14.08
CA GLN A 4 18.09 -10.32 -14.14
C GLN A 4 17.80 -9.52 -12.87
N TYR A 5 16.85 -8.58 -12.97
CA TYR A 5 16.48 -7.69 -11.90
C TYR A 5 14.97 -7.82 -11.66
N TYR A 6 14.58 -8.02 -10.41
CA TYR A 6 13.19 -8.24 -10.03
C TYR A 6 12.72 -7.25 -8.97
N LEU A 7 11.45 -6.97 -8.98
CA LEU A 7 10.73 -6.36 -7.87
C LEU A 7 10.00 -7.48 -7.13
N HIS A 8 10.13 -7.53 -5.81
CA HIS A 8 9.34 -8.38 -4.94
C HIS A 8 8.69 -7.56 -3.85
N ARG A 9 7.36 -7.59 -3.75
CA ARG A 9 6.59 -6.88 -2.73
C ARG A 9 6.07 -7.86 -1.69
N ILE A 10 6.42 -7.62 -0.43
CA ILE A 10 5.82 -8.33 0.69
C ILE A 10 4.40 -7.81 0.86
N SER A 11 3.41 -8.53 0.32
CA SER A 11 2.00 -8.14 0.29
C SER A 11 1.08 -9.11 1.05
N HIS A 12 1.65 -10.23 1.52
CA HIS A 12 0.89 -11.30 2.15
C HIS A 12 1.62 -11.80 3.39
N GLU A 13 0.89 -12.15 4.43
CA GLU A 13 1.42 -12.63 5.73
C GLU A 13 2.61 -11.80 6.24
N ALA A 14 2.45 -10.48 6.26
CA ALA A 14 3.55 -9.55 6.48
C ALA A 14 4.29 -9.76 7.80
N ASN A 15 3.60 -10.15 8.89
CA ASN A 15 4.24 -10.43 10.18
C ASN A 15 5.29 -11.53 10.08
N VAL A 16 5.00 -12.58 9.29
CA VAL A 16 5.88 -13.73 9.06
C VAL A 16 6.93 -13.38 8.02
N SER A 17 6.52 -12.87 6.87
CA SER A 17 7.39 -12.61 5.73
C SER A 17 8.50 -11.60 6.05
N TYR A 18 8.21 -10.56 6.85
CA TYR A 18 9.25 -9.61 7.29
C TYR A 18 10.24 -10.21 8.29
N THR A 19 9.80 -11.14 9.15
CA THR A 19 10.70 -11.87 10.03
C THR A 19 11.62 -12.75 9.21
N LEU A 20 11.08 -13.57 8.30
CA LEU A 20 11.87 -14.47 7.45
C LEU A 20 12.81 -13.69 6.50
N MET A 21 12.42 -12.51 6.02
CA MET A 21 13.30 -11.65 5.22
C MET A 21 14.56 -11.23 6.01
N ARG A 22 14.44 -10.95 7.29
CA ARG A 22 15.61 -10.64 8.15
C ARG A 22 16.53 -11.84 8.33
N ASP A 23 15.97 -13.05 8.29
CA ASP A 23 16.70 -14.31 8.34
C ASP A 23 17.25 -14.73 6.96
N GLY A 24 17.09 -13.86 5.95
CA GLY A 24 17.63 -14.07 4.60
C GLY A 24 16.70 -14.85 3.66
N TYR A 25 15.40 -14.81 3.88
CA TYR A 25 14.42 -15.49 3.01
C TYR A 25 13.32 -14.55 2.54
N LEU A 26 13.16 -14.40 1.24
CA LEU A 26 11.95 -13.81 0.65
C LEU A 26 10.90 -14.89 0.50
N THR A 27 9.64 -14.57 0.77
CA THR A 27 8.55 -15.54 0.81
C THR A 27 7.42 -15.17 -0.12
N LEU A 28 6.71 -16.18 -0.62
CA LEU A 28 5.52 -16.01 -1.46
C LEU A 28 4.39 -16.89 -0.92
N GLY A 29 3.14 -16.39 -1.00
CA GLY A 29 1.93 -17.15 -0.70
C GLY A 29 1.76 -18.40 -1.58
N TRP A 30 0.54 -18.72 -1.95
CA TRP A 30 0.22 -19.91 -2.75
C TRP A 30 0.54 -21.23 -2.05
N GLY A 31 0.29 -21.31 -0.74
CA GLY A 31 0.57 -22.50 0.08
C GLY A 31 -0.05 -23.80 -0.46
N GLY A 32 -1.19 -23.72 -1.15
CA GLY A 32 -1.81 -24.85 -1.80
C GLY A 32 -1.02 -25.47 -2.96
N PHE A 33 0.06 -24.83 -3.42
CA PHE A 33 0.93 -25.35 -4.49
C PHE A 33 2.29 -25.84 -3.98
N SER A 34 2.59 -25.72 -2.68
CA SER A 34 3.90 -26.04 -2.10
C SER A 34 4.36 -27.48 -2.31
N GLU A 35 3.41 -28.41 -2.54
CA GLU A 35 3.64 -29.85 -2.77
C GLU A 35 3.49 -30.24 -4.25
N THR A 36 3.46 -29.28 -5.17
CA THR A 36 3.33 -29.53 -6.61
C THR A 36 4.61 -29.20 -7.36
N ASP A 37 4.73 -29.71 -8.60
CA ASP A 37 5.87 -29.44 -9.49
C ASP A 37 5.83 -28.05 -10.15
N ILE A 38 5.06 -27.11 -9.58
CA ILE A 38 4.84 -25.79 -10.18
C ILE A 38 6.14 -25.01 -10.39
N LEU A 39 7.13 -25.16 -9.50
CA LEU A 39 8.42 -24.50 -9.67
C LEU A 39 9.21 -25.08 -10.85
N ASP A 40 9.15 -26.40 -11.07
CA ASP A 40 9.81 -27.06 -12.20
C ASP A 40 9.13 -26.69 -13.51
N THR A 41 7.80 -26.61 -13.53
CA THR A 41 7.00 -26.09 -14.64
C THR A 41 7.45 -24.68 -15.02
N VAL A 42 7.61 -23.79 -14.02
CA VAL A 42 8.11 -22.43 -14.24
C VAL A 42 9.54 -22.41 -14.78
N ARG A 43 10.45 -23.22 -14.23
CA ARG A 43 11.85 -23.32 -14.68
C ARG A 43 11.96 -23.80 -16.11
N ASN A 44 11.13 -24.74 -16.50
CA ASN A 44 11.05 -25.30 -17.85
C ASN A 44 10.33 -24.39 -18.85
N ASP A 45 9.83 -23.23 -18.42
CA ASP A 45 9.07 -22.26 -19.23
C ASP A 45 7.77 -22.84 -19.82
N ASP A 46 7.20 -23.88 -19.20
CA ASP A 46 5.96 -24.52 -19.65
C ASP A 46 4.74 -23.78 -19.11
N ARG A 47 4.27 -22.79 -19.89
CA ARG A 47 3.11 -21.99 -19.54
C ARG A 47 1.79 -22.75 -19.58
N ASN A 48 1.70 -23.76 -20.44
CA ASN A 48 0.48 -24.53 -20.58
C ASN A 48 0.24 -25.42 -19.34
N GLU A 49 1.29 -26.12 -18.90
CA GLU A 49 1.20 -26.91 -17.68
C GLU A 49 1.07 -26.03 -16.44
N PHE A 50 1.74 -24.87 -16.41
CA PHE A 50 1.55 -23.87 -15.35
C PHE A 50 0.09 -23.43 -15.22
N ASP A 51 -0.57 -23.05 -16.32
CA ASP A 51 -1.97 -22.63 -16.31
C ASP A 51 -2.89 -23.79 -15.95
N LYS A 52 -2.58 -25.01 -16.40
CA LYS A 52 -3.32 -26.22 -16.06
C LYS A 52 -3.26 -26.55 -14.57
N LEU A 53 -2.10 -26.44 -13.91
CA LEU A 53 -1.95 -26.65 -12.46
C LEU A 53 -2.86 -25.70 -11.66
N PHE A 54 -3.06 -24.43 -12.12
CA PHE A 54 -4.01 -23.52 -11.49
C PHE A 54 -5.45 -23.97 -11.67
N THR A 55 -5.84 -24.34 -12.90
CA THR A 55 -7.22 -24.78 -13.19
C THR A 55 -7.57 -26.08 -12.49
N ASP A 56 -6.65 -27.04 -12.44
CA ASP A 56 -6.84 -28.32 -11.76
C ASP A 56 -7.07 -28.15 -10.23
N LYS A 57 -6.54 -27.09 -9.65
CA LYS A 57 -6.81 -26.72 -8.25
C LYS A 57 -8.01 -25.77 -8.08
N GLY A 58 -8.78 -25.54 -9.13
CA GLY A 58 -9.98 -24.71 -9.09
C GLY A 58 -9.74 -23.20 -9.05
N PHE A 59 -8.54 -22.74 -9.37
CA PHE A 59 -8.26 -21.30 -9.46
C PHE A 59 -8.56 -20.77 -10.86
N GLU A 60 -9.15 -19.58 -10.92
CA GLU A 60 -9.26 -18.83 -12.17
C GLU A 60 -7.88 -18.36 -12.67
N LEU A 61 -7.69 -18.32 -13.99
CA LEU A 61 -6.46 -17.83 -14.62
C LEU A 61 -6.33 -16.31 -14.53
N SER A 62 -6.29 -15.78 -13.32
CA SER A 62 -6.14 -14.35 -13.06
C SER A 62 -4.69 -13.89 -13.24
N LYS A 63 -4.50 -12.56 -13.40
CA LYS A 63 -3.16 -11.96 -13.45
C LYS A 63 -2.33 -12.19 -12.20
N LYS A 64 -2.95 -12.55 -11.06
CA LYS A 64 -2.25 -12.82 -9.78
C LYS A 64 -1.28 -13.98 -9.87
N ARG A 65 -1.56 -15.00 -10.71
CA ARG A 65 -0.69 -16.17 -10.91
C ARG A 65 0.72 -15.82 -11.39
N TRP A 66 0.86 -14.70 -12.12
CA TRP A 66 2.17 -14.24 -12.59
C TRP A 66 3.13 -13.88 -11.45
N SER A 67 2.62 -13.66 -10.23
CA SER A 67 3.50 -13.50 -9.05
C SER A 67 4.32 -14.76 -8.78
N MET A 68 3.70 -15.94 -8.91
CA MET A 68 4.39 -17.24 -8.80
C MET A 68 5.38 -17.43 -9.94
N TRP A 69 4.98 -17.12 -11.18
CA TRP A 69 5.85 -17.25 -12.35
C TRP A 69 7.15 -16.46 -12.19
N TYR A 70 7.06 -15.16 -11.89
CA TYR A 70 8.25 -14.34 -11.71
C TYR A 70 9.08 -14.75 -10.49
N PHE A 71 8.45 -15.22 -9.43
CA PHE A 71 9.17 -15.71 -8.26
C PHE A 71 9.98 -16.98 -8.58
N GLY A 72 9.37 -17.93 -9.26
CA GLY A 72 10.04 -19.18 -9.68
C GLY A 72 11.14 -18.99 -10.73
N LYS A 73 11.11 -17.88 -11.50
CA LYS A 73 12.13 -17.54 -12.52
C LYS A 73 13.39 -16.89 -11.95
N MET A 74 13.40 -16.48 -10.69
CA MET A 74 14.60 -15.88 -10.08
C MET A 74 15.70 -16.90 -9.93
N ASN A 75 16.88 -16.59 -10.45
CA ASN A 75 18.06 -17.47 -10.44
C ASN A 75 19.14 -16.93 -9.51
N VAL A 76 20.06 -17.79 -9.13
CA VAL A 76 21.24 -17.42 -8.33
C VAL A 76 22.00 -16.27 -9.01
N GLY A 77 22.29 -15.23 -8.24
CA GLY A 77 22.98 -14.02 -8.72
C GLY A 77 22.05 -12.92 -9.24
N ASP A 78 20.75 -13.18 -9.43
CA ASP A 78 19.78 -12.15 -9.76
C ASP A 78 19.58 -11.17 -8.59
N LEU A 79 19.18 -9.93 -8.91
CA LEU A 79 18.91 -8.91 -7.90
C LEU A 79 17.42 -8.70 -7.70
N VAL A 80 17.03 -8.57 -6.43
CA VAL A 80 15.64 -8.38 -6.02
C VAL A 80 15.50 -7.11 -5.21
N VAL A 81 14.73 -6.15 -5.73
CA VAL A 81 14.36 -4.92 -5.03
C VAL A 81 13.09 -5.18 -4.23
N VAL A 82 13.12 -4.92 -2.94
CA VAL A 82 11.98 -5.12 -2.02
C VAL A 82 11.57 -3.78 -1.43
N PRO A 83 10.43 -3.19 -1.87
CA PRO A 83 9.84 -2.04 -1.20
C PRO A 83 9.36 -2.44 0.20
N LEU A 84 9.72 -1.65 1.20
CA LEU A 84 9.37 -1.85 2.60
C LEU A 84 8.34 -0.80 3.06
N TYR A 85 7.87 -0.95 4.31
CA TYR A 85 7.08 0.07 4.98
C TYR A 85 7.89 1.37 5.20
N ASP A 86 7.22 2.43 5.55
CA ASP A 86 7.80 3.75 5.90
C ASP A 86 8.68 4.36 4.79
N GLY A 87 8.34 4.07 3.53
CA GLY A 87 9.08 4.61 2.39
C GLY A 87 10.51 4.09 2.24
N LEU A 88 10.82 2.96 2.88
CA LEU A 88 12.11 2.29 2.77
C LEU A 88 12.12 1.27 1.61
N PHE A 89 13.30 0.76 1.29
CA PHE A 89 13.51 -0.39 0.41
C PHE A 89 14.83 -1.09 0.71
N SER A 90 14.91 -2.36 0.30
CA SER A 90 16.13 -3.17 0.36
C SER A 90 16.42 -3.76 -1.02
N ILE A 91 17.69 -4.12 -1.26
CA ILE A 91 18.12 -4.87 -2.44
C ILE A 91 18.85 -6.11 -1.97
N PHE A 92 18.43 -7.24 -2.51
CA PHE A 92 18.98 -8.56 -2.21
C PHE A 92 19.57 -9.19 -3.47
N GLU A 93 20.53 -10.10 -3.29
CA GLU A 93 21.00 -11.02 -4.31
C GLU A 93 20.49 -12.41 -3.99
N VAL A 94 20.00 -13.13 -4.99
CA VAL A 94 19.50 -14.50 -4.84
C VAL A 94 20.69 -15.44 -4.61
N GLU A 95 20.67 -16.19 -3.51
CA GLU A 95 21.68 -17.23 -3.17
C GLU A 95 21.23 -18.63 -3.56
N GLU A 96 19.93 -18.94 -3.42
CA GLU A 96 19.35 -20.20 -3.84
C GLU A 96 18.03 -19.94 -4.59
N GLN A 97 17.71 -20.75 -5.60
CA GLN A 97 16.47 -20.65 -6.34
C GLN A 97 15.24 -20.89 -5.43
N ALA A 98 14.05 -20.49 -5.93
CA ALA A 98 12.80 -20.71 -5.23
C ALA A 98 12.61 -22.20 -4.85
N GLN A 99 12.18 -22.44 -3.61
CA GLN A 99 11.91 -23.76 -3.04
C GLN A 99 10.60 -23.72 -2.26
N SER A 100 10.05 -24.90 -1.94
CA SER A 100 8.93 -25.01 -0.99
C SER A 100 9.33 -24.40 0.35
N ILE A 101 8.39 -23.73 1.01
CA ILE A 101 8.60 -23.13 2.34
C ILE A 101 8.98 -24.19 3.39
N GLN A 102 8.57 -25.45 3.19
CA GLN A 102 8.84 -26.58 4.07
C GLN A 102 10.33 -26.79 4.34
N MET A 103 11.20 -26.40 3.41
CA MET A 103 12.65 -26.50 3.59
C MET A 103 13.18 -25.65 4.76
N LEU A 104 12.38 -24.72 5.27
CA LEU A 104 12.72 -23.91 6.44
C LEU A 104 12.39 -24.58 7.78
N GLU A 105 11.58 -25.65 7.79
CA GLU A 105 11.12 -26.30 9.02
C GLU A 105 12.30 -26.81 9.89
N ASP A 106 13.32 -27.35 9.26
CA ASP A 106 14.53 -27.82 9.97
C ASP A 106 15.47 -26.69 10.36
N LYS A 107 15.43 -25.56 9.67
CA LYS A 107 16.32 -24.42 9.88
C LYS A 107 15.79 -23.44 10.93
N ILE A 108 14.47 -23.21 10.92
CA ILE A 108 13.79 -22.23 11.76
C ILE A 108 12.63 -22.89 12.48
N LYS A 109 12.86 -23.39 13.69
CA LYS A 109 11.85 -24.16 14.44
C LYS A 109 10.69 -23.30 14.95
N THR A 110 10.98 -22.12 15.46
CA THR A 110 9.97 -21.18 15.97
C THR A 110 10.48 -19.75 15.81
N PHE A 111 9.58 -18.81 15.62
CA PHE A 111 9.91 -17.39 15.53
C PHE A 111 8.72 -16.51 15.97
N LYS A 112 8.96 -15.21 16.10
CA LYS A 112 7.93 -14.21 16.43
C LYS A 112 7.60 -13.36 15.23
N GLY A 113 6.33 -12.99 15.11
CA GLY A 113 5.88 -12.04 14.10
C GLY A 113 6.45 -10.65 14.31
N LYS A 114 6.68 -9.94 13.20
CA LYS A 114 7.35 -8.62 13.19
C LYS A 114 6.65 -7.57 14.06
N TRP A 115 5.32 -7.50 14.03
CA TRP A 115 4.54 -6.46 14.73
C TRP A 115 3.54 -7.00 15.74
N ASN A 116 2.91 -8.15 15.48
CA ASN A 116 1.94 -8.75 16.40
C ASN A 116 2.58 -9.47 17.58
N ASN A 117 3.88 -9.74 17.51
CA ASN A 117 4.65 -10.51 18.50
C ASN A 117 4.10 -11.93 18.76
N HIS A 118 3.19 -12.43 17.92
CA HIS A 118 2.68 -13.79 17.99
C HIS A 118 3.79 -14.81 17.76
N LYS A 119 3.67 -15.96 18.38
CA LYS A 119 4.57 -17.08 18.17
C LYS A 119 4.10 -17.92 16.98
N TYR A 120 5.01 -18.17 16.05
CA TYR A 120 4.81 -19.03 14.90
C TYR A 120 5.58 -20.33 15.08
N ILE A 121 4.93 -21.45 14.76
CA ILE A 121 5.46 -22.81 14.86
C ILE A 121 5.17 -23.57 13.57
N TRP A 122 5.81 -24.73 13.40
CA TRP A 122 5.47 -25.66 12.33
C TRP A 122 4.48 -26.70 12.83
N ASP A 123 3.47 -26.96 12.02
CA ASP A 123 2.51 -28.05 12.18
C ASP A 123 2.17 -28.62 10.80
N ASN A 124 2.32 -29.94 10.63
CA ASN A 124 2.12 -30.65 9.36
C ASN A 124 2.82 -29.95 8.18
N HIS A 125 4.09 -29.61 8.34
CA HIS A 125 4.94 -28.93 7.34
C HIS A 125 4.45 -27.51 6.93
N ARG A 126 3.57 -26.90 7.73
CA ARG A 126 3.06 -25.55 7.51
C ARG A 126 3.37 -24.64 8.69
N ILE A 127 3.57 -23.36 8.41
CA ILE A 127 3.71 -22.36 9.46
C ILE A 127 2.32 -22.06 10.02
N CYS A 128 2.18 -22.11 11.35
CA CYS A 128 0.96 -21.84 12.08
C CYS A 128 1.18 -20.74 13.12
N ASP A 129 0.20 -19.87 13.28
CA ASP A 129 0.14 -18.87 14.34
C ASP A 129 -0.42 -19.54 15.60
N SER A 130 0.45 -19.86 16.59
CA SER A 130 0.03 -20.56 17.80
C SER A 130 -0.80 -19.70 18.75
N ASP A 131 -0.73 -18.37 18.61
CA ASP A 131 -1.48 -17.41 19.44
C ASP A 131 -2.83 -17.02 18.81
N ASP A 132 -3.10 -17.49 17.57
CA ASP A 132 -4.36 -17.29 16.85
C ASP A 132 -4.97 -18.65 16.42
N ASN A 133 -5.43 -19.44 17.39
CA ASN A 133 -6.10 -20.75 17.20
C ASN A 133 -5.39 -21.67 16.18
N SER A 134 -4.08 -21.65 16.14
CA SER A 134 -3.26 -22.39 15.18
C SER A 134 -3.59 -22.10 13.71
N ARG A 135 -3.95 -20.84 13.41
CA ARG A 135 -4.23 -20.38 12.04
C ARG A 135 -3.06 -20.70 11.13
N ILE A 136 -3.34 -21.40 10.04
CA ILE A 136 -2.35 -21.71 9.01
C ILE A 136 -1.97 -20.41 8.27
N VAL A 137 -0.67 -20.16 8.15
CA VAL A 137 -0.11 -19.06 7.38
C VAL A 137 -0.03 -19.45 5.91
N ASP A 138 -0.65 -18.66 5.00
CA ASP A 138 -0.61 -18.95 3.56
C ASP A 138 0.72 -18.51 2.95
N LEU A 139 1.77 -19.25 3.26
CA LEU A 139 3.07 -19.14 2.59
C LEU A 139 3.44 -20.52 2.02
N GLY A 140 3.76 -20.57 0.72
CA GLY A 140 4.09 -21.81 0.02
C GLY A 140 5.56 -21.91 -0.40
N PHE A 141 6.20 -20.76 -0.61
CA PHE A 141 7.53 -20.75 -1.24
C PHE A 141 8.45 -19.73 -0.58
N CYS A 142 9.75 -20.03 -0.67
CA CYS A 142 10.80 -19.11 -0.24
C CYS A 142 11.99 -19.12 -1.21
N ILE A 143 12.72 -18.00 -1.22
CA ILE A 143 13.99 -17.82 -1.93
C ILE A 143 15.02 -17.37 -0.90
N LYS A 144 16.18 -18.05 -0.84
CA LYS A 144 17.28 -17.59 -0.01
C LYS A 144 18.00 -16.42 -0.67
N VAL A 145 18.25 -15.37 0.09
CA VAL A 145 18.82 -14.14 -0.41
C VAL A 145 19.86 -13.56 0.55
N LYS A 146 20.82 -12.83 -0.04
CA LYS A 146 21.82 -12.05 0.68
C LYS A 146 21.52 -10.57 0.54
N SER A 147 21.54 -9.83 1.65
CA SER A 147 21.34 -8.38 1.64
C SER A 147 22.53 -7.67 0.98
N ILE A 148 22.27 -6.86 -0.03
CA ILE A 148 23.23 -5.95 -0.69
C ILE A 148 23.02 -4.52 -0.16
N ILE A 149 21.74 -4.11 -0.02
CA ILE A 149 21.31 -2.84 0.56
C ILE A 149 20.17 -3.13 1.51
N SER A 150 20.27 -2.62 2.74
CA SER A 150 19.27 -2.82 3.78
C SER A 150 18.62 -1.50 4.17
N GLU A 151 17.29 -1.49 4.16
CA GLU A 151 16.41 -0.47 4.75
C GLU A 151 16.80 0.98 4.41
N LYS A 152 17.10 1.25 3.13
CA LYS A 152 17.42 2.63 2.68
C LYS A 152 16.15 3.41 2.33
N PRO A 153 16.11 4.71 2.65
CA PRO A 153 15.05 5.60 2.22
C PRO A 153 14.96 5.72 0.70
N ARG A 154 13.76 5.98 0.17
CA ARG A 154 13.53 6.08 -1.29
C ARG A 154 14.33 7.18 -1.98
N ASN A 155 14.81 8.21 -1.26
CA ASN A 155 15.70 9.22 -1.81
C ASN A 155 17.09 8.67 -2.23
N HIS A 156 17.42 7.45 -1.82
CA HIS A 156 18.57 6.69 -2.33
C HIS A 156 18.28 5.97 -3.65
N ALA A 157 17.03 5.95 -4.11
CA ALA A 157 16.65 5.38 -5.39
C ALA A 157 16.51 6.45 -6.48
N THR A 158 16.78 6.06 -7.73
CA THR A 158 16.50 6.90 -8.90
C THR A 158 15.01 7.03 -9.15
N SER A 159 14.58 8.07 -9.86
CA SER A 159 13.16 8.28 -10.19
C SER A 159 12.51 7.08 -10.92
N PRO A 160 13.16 6.43 -11.93
CA PRO A 160 12.62 5.22 -12.53
C PRO A 160 12.40 4.08 -11.52
N LEU A 161 13.34 3.86 -10.61
CA LEU A 161 13.22 2.83 -9.59
C LEU A 161 12.11 3.14 -8.57
N ILE A 162 11.99 4.41 -8.15
CA ILE A 162 10.89 4.87 -7.28
C ILE A 162 9.53 4.60 -7.95
N SER A 163 9.40 4.91 -9.24
CA SER A 163 8.17 4.65 -10.01
C SER A 163 7.85 3.15 -10.08
N ARG A 164 8.84 2.29 -10.30
CA ARG A 164 8.64 0.84 -10.29
C ARG A 164 8.20 0.32 -8.92
N MET A 165 8.76 0.83 -7.84
CA MET A 165 8.36 0.46 -6.48
C MET A 165 6.92 0.84 -6.13
N LYS A 166 6.26 1.73 -6.88
CA LYS A 166 4.83 2.08 -6.72
C LYS A 166 3.88 1.07 -7.39
N ILE A 167 4.36 0.23 -8.31
CA ILE A 167 3.56 -0.79 -8.99
C ILE A 167 3.06 -1.82 -7.98
N ARG A 168 1.75 -2.15 -8.03
CA ARG A 168 1.09 -3.03 -7.04
C ARG A 168 1.26 -4.53 -7.31
N ASN A 169 2.07 -4.93 -8.28
CA ASN A 169 2.37 -6.34 -8.51
C ASN A 169 3.24 -6.90 -7.39
N THR A 170 2.96 -8.12 -6.96
CA THR A 170 3.77 -8.83 -5.94
C THR A 170 5.17 -9.10 -6.49
N ASN A 171 5.29 -9.60 -7.71
CA ASN A 171 6.56 -9.78 -8.41
C ASN A 171 6.50 -9.21 -9.82
N ALA A 172 7.61 -8.66 -10.29
CA ALA A 172 7.77 -8.17 -11.66
C ALA A 172 9.25 -8.23 -12.08
N ASN A 173 9.51 -8.50 -13.35
CA ASN A 173 10.84 -8.29 -13.92
C ASN A 173 11.01 -6.78 -14.18
N ILE A 174 12.13 -6.23 -13.73
CA ILE A 174 12.50 -4.81 -13.84
C ILE A 174 13.89 -4.65 -14.49
N THR A 175 14.32 -5.63 -15.26
CA THR A 175 15.64 -5.62 -15.94
C THR A 175 15.78 -4.46 -16.91
N ASP A 176 14.67 -3.93 -17.42
CA ASP A 176 14.62 -2.72 -18.26
C ASP A 176 15.14 -1.46 -17.55
N ILE A 177 15.21 -1.45 -16.23
CA ILE A 177 15.78 -0.35 -15.43
C ILE A 177 16.99 -0.82 -14.59
N LYS A 178 17.74 -1.83 -15.06
CA LYS A 178 18.90 -2.39 -14.35
C LYS A 178 19.92 -1.32 -13.96
N ASP A 179 20.20 -0.36 -14.82
CA ASP A 179 21.15 0.73 -14.55
C ASP A 179 20.73 1.56 -13.33
N SER A 180 19.43 1.72 -13.10
CA SER A 180 18.89 2.41 -11.92
C SER A 180 19.16 1.65 -10.63
N VAL A 181 19.09 0.33 -10.66
CA VAL A 181 19.40 -0.53 -9.49
C VAL A 181 20.89 -0.53 -9.22
N ASP A 182 21.71 -0.69 -10.27
CA ASP A 182 23.19 -0.69 -10.16
C ASP A 182 23.71 0.65 -9.65
N MET A 183 23.11 1.76 -10.08
CA MET A 183 23.45 3.10 -9.57
C MET A 183 23.23 3.20 -8.06
N VAL A 184 22.13 2.66 -7.55
CA VAL A 184 21.87 2.64 -6.09
C VAL A 184 22.91 1.81 -5.36
N ILE A 185 23.25 0.63 -5.89
CA ILE A 185 24.29 -0.24 -5.31
C ILE A 185 25.65 0.45 -5.27
N LYS A 186 25.99 1.16 -6.36
CA LYS A 186 27.26 1.92 -6.46
C LYS A 186 27.31 3.09 -5.47
N ASN A 187 26.17 3.74 -5.20
CA ASN A 187 26.08 4.95 -4.36
C ASN A 187 25.42 4.66 -3.00
N LYS A 188 25.75 3.54 -2.35
CA LYS A 188 25.11 3.04 -1.11
C LYS A 188 24.85 4.08 -0.03
N GLU A 189 25.77 5.03 0.14
CA GLU A 189 25.76 5.98 1.26
C GLU A 189 25.20 7.35 0.88
N LYS A 190 24.86 7.57 -0.39
CA LYS A 190 24.39 8.89 -0.87
C LYS A 190 23.01 8.80 -1.49
N ALA A 191 22.16 9.78 -1.17
CA ALA A 191 20.91 9.98 -1.91
C ALA A 191 21.22 10.33 -3.37
N VAL A 192 20.59 9.61 -4.30
CA VAL A 192 20.81 9.80 -5.75
C VAL A 192 19.73 10.63 -6.44
N SER A 193 18.60 10.84 -5.76
CA SER A 193 17.48 11.62 -6.29
C SER A 193 17.40 12.97 -5.60
N LEU A 194 17.95 14.01 -6.25
CA LEU A 194 17.80 15.39 -5.78
C LEU A 194 16.32 15.78 -5.68
N TYR A 195 15.50 15.36 -6.67
CA TYR A 195 14.06 15.58 -6.66
C TYR A 195 13.42 15.02 -5.39
N GLN A 196 13.68 13.75 -5.06
CA GLN A 196 13.08 13.12 -3.88
C GLN A 196 13.54 13.81 -2.57
N VAL A 197 14.84 14.11 -2.45
CA VAL A 197 15.38 14.84 -1.28
C VAL A 197 14.71 16.20 -1.11
N THR A 198 14.52 16.92 -2.23
CA THR A 198 13.87 18.24 -2.21
C THR A 198 12.38 18.11 -1.85
N MET A 199 11.69 17.14 -2.44
CA MET A 199 10.27 16.91 -2.17
C MET A 199 10.02 16.49 -0.73
N ASP A 200 10.83 15.59 -0.17
CA ASP A 200 10.72 15.18 1.26
C ASP A 200 10.87 16.39 2.21
N LYS A 201 11.76 17.33 1.87
CA LYS A 201 11.90 18.58 2.66
C LYS A 201 10.69 19.47 2.52
N LEU A 202 10.18 19.65 1.30
CA LEU A 202 9.01 20.49 1.04
C LEU A 202 7.75 19.90 1.69
N GLU A 203 7.55 18.58 1.64
CA GLU A 203 6.44 17.90 2.32
C GLU A 203 6.46 18.18 3.84
N ASN A 204 7.61 18.00 4.47
CA ASN A 204 7.74 18.24 5.92
C ASN A 204 7.53 19.72 6.27
N THR A 205 8.04 20.63 5.45
CA THR A 205 7.83 22.07 5.67
C THR A 205 6.36 22.44 5.52
N LEU A 206 5.72 22.03 4.42
CA LEU A 206 4.32 22.31 4.16
C LEU A 206 3.39 21.70 5.22
N LEU A 207 3.65 20.46 5.65
CA LEU A 207 2.89 19.82 6.73
C LEU A 207 3.02 20.61 8.04
N ASN A 208 4.25 21.03 8.39
CA ASN A 208 4.47 21.83 9.58
C ASN A 208 3.73 23.18 9.52
N ASP A 209 3.72 23.83 8.36
CA ASP A 209 2.99 25.09 8.14
C ASP A 209 1.47 24.87 8.25
N ILE A 210 0.93 23.81 7.63
CA ILE A 210 -0.47 23.42 7.77
C ILE A 210 -0.83 23.24 9.26
N GLN A 211 -0.01 22.51 10.02
CA GLN A 211 -0.28 22.21 11.42
C GLN A 211 -0.17 23.40 12.38
N ASN A 212 0.53 24.47 12.00
CA ASN A 212 0.84 25.57 12.91
C ASN A 212 0.21 26.91 12.50
N ILE A 213 -0.13 27.11 11.22
CA ILE A 213 -0.55 28.40 10.69
C ILE A 213 -2.06 28.48 10.48
N ILE A 214 -2.69 27.36 10.05
CA ILE A 214 -4.12 27.36 9.73
C ILE A 214 -4.95 26.69 10.84
N ASP A 215 -6.22 27.06 10.91
CA ASP A 215 -7.21 26.46 11.81
C ASP A 215 -8.02 25.34 11.12
N ASP A 216 -8.92 24.68 11.87
CA ASP A 216 -9.76 23.58 11.38
C ASP A 216 -10.57 23.97 10.14
N ARG A 217 -11.18 25.16 10.16
CA ARG A 217 -11.98 25.68 9.04
C ARG A 217 -11.12 25.97 7.81
N GLN A 218 -9.95 26.55 8.03
CA GLN A 218 -8.99 26.81 6.95
C GLN A 218 -8.47 25.51 6.36
N PHE A 219 -8.33 24.47 7.17
CA PHE A 219 -7.95 23.13 6.70
C PHE A 219 -9.03 22.53 5.78
N GLU A 220 -10.31 22.64 6.14
CA GLU A 220 -11.42 22.24 5.27
C GLU A 220 -11.42 23.04 3.95
N GLN A 221 -11.18 24.35 4.01
CA GLN A 221 -11.08 25.21 2.83
C GLN A 221 -9.89 24.81 1.93
N LEU A 222 -8.76 24.46 2.51
CA LEU A 222 -7.57 23.97 1.79
C LEU A 222 -7.85 22.67 1.05
N ILE A 223 -8.54 21.73 1.69
CA ILE A 223 -8.98 20.47 1.06
C ILE A 223 -9.94 20.76 -0.09
N ARG A 224 -10.91 21.65 0.13
CA ARG A 224 -11.86 22.07 -0.91
C ARG A 224 -11.13 22.68 -2.11
N TRP A 225 -10.20 23.60 -1.89
CA TRP A 225 -9.38 24.19 -2.94
C TRP A 225 -8.61 23.13 -3.72
N TYR A 226 -8.00 22.17 -3.02
CA TYR A 226 -7.32 21.03 -3.65
C TYR A 226 -8.25 20.27 -4.60
N LEU A 227 -9.47 19.94 -4.18
CA LEU A 227 -10.44 19.20 -4.98
C LEU A 227 -10.88 19.98 -6.24
N VAL A 228 -11.08 21.30 -6.11
CA VAL A 228 -11.36 22.17 -7.26
C VAL A 228 -10.19 22.17 -8.24
N LYS A 229 -8.95 22.24 -7.75
CA LYS A 229 -7.74 22.13 -8.60
C LYS A 229 -7.62 20.75 -9.28
N CYS A 230 -8.13 19.70 -8.66
CA CYS A 230 -8.23 18.36 -9.25
C CYS A 230 -9.38 18.21 -10.26
N GLY A 231 -10.20 19.23 -10.48
CA GLY A 231 -11.30 19.25 -11.45
C GLY A 231 -12.67 18.91 -10.89
N ALA A 232 -12.88 19.05 -9.58
CA ALA A 232 -14.22 18.99 -9.00
C ALA A 232 -15.08 20.11 -9.60
N THR A 233 -16.23 19.74 -10.18
CA THR A 233 -17.20 20.67 -10.78
C THR A 233 -18.08 21.34 -9.75
N PHE A 234 -18.26 20.66 -8.62
CA PHE A 234 -19.00 21.19 -7.48
C PHE A 234 -18.34 20.77 -6.17
N THR A 235 -18.32 21.67 -5.18
CA THR A 235 -17.86 21.39 -3.82
C THR A 235 -18.76 22.08 -2.81
N LYS A 236 -19.19 21.34 -1.78
CA LYS A 236 -20.03 21.85 -0.67
C LYS A 236 -19.38 21.51 0.68
N ILE A 237 -19.45 22.44 1.63
CA ILE A 237 -19.22 22.17 3.05
C ILE A 237 -20.62 22.02 3.68
N PRO A 238 -21.06 20.80 4.02
CA PRO A 238 -22.40 20.57 4.56
C PRO A 238 -22.61 21.30 5.89
N ALA A 239 -23.81 21.78 6.14
CA ALA A 239 -24.14 22.38 7.42
C ALA A 239 -24.11 21.30 8.54
N LYS A 240 -23.56 21.64 9.71
CA LYS A 240 -23.48 20.72 10.86
C LYS A 240 -24.83 20.12 11.28
N ASN A 241 -25.93 20.84 11.02
CA ASN A 241 -27.30 20.45 11.33
C ASN A 241 -28.12 20.18 10.06
N GLU A 242 -27.56 19.60 9.04
CA GLU A 242 -28.30 19.25 7.82
C GLU A 242 -29.42 18.27 8.15
N ALA A 243 -30.68 18.62 7.73
CA ALA A 243 -31.85 17.80 8.04
C ALA A 243 -31.71 16.40 7.40
N GLY A 244 -31.93 15.35 8.17
CA GLY A 244 -31.84 13.97 7.72
C GLY A 244 -30.55 13.23 8.07
N LYS A 245 -29.59 13.86 8.73
CA LYS A 245 -28.41 13.18 9.26
C LYS A 245 -28.77 12.33 10.49
N GLU A 246 -28.43 11.05 10.48
CA GLU A 246 -28.47 10.24 11.69
C GLU A 246 -27.32 10.59 12.63
N ASP A 247 -27.52 10.27 13.93
CA ASP A 247 -26.49 10.48 14.95
C ASP A 247 -25.16 9.79 14.59
N GLY A 248 -24.09 10.58 14.50
CA GLY A 248 -22.74 10.09 14.21
C GLY A 248 -22.40 9.92 12.72
N ALA A 249 -23.28 10.32 11.80
CA ALA A 249 -22.95 10.46 10.38
C ALA A 249 -22.48 11.89 10.09
N ASP A 250 -21.29 12.05 9.52
CA ASP A 250 -20.77 13.38 9.19
C ASP A 250 -19.79 13.37 8.03
N ALA A 251 -19.86 14.43 7.21
CA ALA A 251 -18.88 14.77 6.20
C ALA A 251 -18.63 16.28 6.27
N ASP A 252 -17.37 16.67 6.28
CA ASP A 252 -16.99 18.09 6.30
C ASP A 252 -17.00 18.68 4.90
N ILE A 253 -16.75 17.85 3.86
CA ILE A 253 -16.74 18.30 2.47
C ILE A 253 -17.37 17.24 1.57
N VAL A 254 -18.18 17.68 0.60
CA VAL A 254 -18.68 16.88 -0.51
C VAL A 254 -18.11 17.46 -1.80
N ALA A 255 -17.49 16.62 -2.63
CA ALA A 255 -16.95 17.04 -3.93
C ALA A 255 -17.54 16.16 -5.05
N GLU A 256 -18.01 16.80 -6.10
CA GLU A 256 -18.54 16.15 -7.29
C GLU A 256 -17.63 16.38 -8.50
N PHE A 257 -17.37 15.32 -9.23
CA PHE A 257 -16.66 15.29 -10.51
C PHE A 257 -17.63 14.81 -11.58
N GLU A 258 -18.43 15.72 -12.09
CA GLU A 258 -19.54 15.42 -13.01
C GLU A 258 -19.10 14.62 -14.24
N ASN A 259 -17.99 15.03 -14.87
CA ASN A 259 -17.45 14.34 -16.06
C ASN A 259 -16.98 12.90 -15.77
N LEU A 260 -16.67 12.58 -14.51
CA LEU A 260 -16.24 11.25 -14.08
C LEU A 260 -17.39 10.44 -13.45
N LYS A 261 -18.56 11.06 -13.28
CA LYS A 261 -19.67 10.50 -12.51
C LYS A 261 -19.20 9.99 -11.14
N TYR A 262 -18.49 10.85 -10.41
CA TYR A 262 -17.82 10.50 -9.16
C TYR A 262 -18.08 11.52 -8.08
N ILE A 263 -18.54 11.07 -6.92
CA ILE A 263 -18.75 11.89 -5.73
C ILE A 263 -17.84 11.38 -4.61
N VAL A 264 -17.17 12.32 -3.94
CA VAL A 264 -16.30 12.03 -2.79
C VAL A 264 -16.85 12.71 -1.56
N TYR A 265 -17.12 11.94 -0.54
CA TYR A 265 -17.43 12.40 0.81
C TYR A 265 -16.15 12.42 1.65
N ILE A 266 -15.87 13.53 2.32
CA ILE A 266 -14.60 13.73 2.99
C ILE A 266 -14.85 14.17 4.43
N GLN A 267 -14.18 13.48 5.36
CA GLN A 267 -14.03 13.89 6.75
C GLN A 267 -12.64 14.51 6.93
N ALA A 268 -12.57 15.74 7.39
CA ALA A 268 -11.33 16.45 7.67
C ALA A 268 -10.99 16.38 9.17
N LYS A 269 -9.74 16.17 9.51
CA LYS A 269 -9.25 16.22 10.90
C LYS A 269 -7.97 17.02 10.98
N HIS A 270 -8.03 18.16 11.64
CA HIS A 270 -6.88 19.04 11.79
C HIS A 270 -6.31 18.96 13.20
N HIS A 271 -5.21 18.24 13.35
CA HIS A 271 -4.47 18.12 14.61
C HIS A 271 -3.11 17.45 14.37
N LYS A 272 -2.21 17.50 15.39
CA LYS A 272 -0.84 16.94 15.30
C LYS A 272 -0.74 15.49 15.76
N LYS A 273 -1.73 15.01 16.52
CA LYS A 273 -1.73 13.65 17.07
C LYS A 273 -2.34 12.67 16.08
N GLU A 274 -2.18 11.39 16.40
CA GLU A 274 -2.76 10.28 15.66
C GLU A 274 -4.29 10.41 15.50
N THR A 275 -4.80 10.13 14.30
CA THR A 275 -6.24 10.17 14.00
C THR A 275 -6.91 8.85 14.31
N SER A 276 -7.94 8.89 15.15
CA SER A 276 -8.68 7.71 15.61
C SER A 276 -9.68 7.15 14.59
N SER A 277 -10.24 5.96 14.87
CA SER A 277 -11.26 5.31 14.03
C SER A 277 -12.60 6.07 13.96
N TRP A 278 -12.84 7.04 14.84
CA TRP A 278 -14.10 7.77 14.86
C TRP A 278 -14.39 8.49 13.55
N ALA A 279 -13.40 9.17 12.97
CA ALA A 279 -13.53 9.84 11.69
C ALA A 279 -13.92 8.87 10.54
N VAL A 280 -13.38 7.66 10.57
CA VAL A 280 -13.70 6.61 9.60
C VAL A 280 -15.16 6.17 9.73
N LYS A 281 -15.63 5.95 10.96
CA LYS A 281 -17.02 5.58 11.24
C LYS A 281 -18.01 6.65 10.83
N GLN A 282 -17.69 7.93 11.08
CA GLN A 282 -18.54 9.06 10.68
C GLN A 282 -18.76 9.09 9.17
N ILE A 283 -17.69 9.00 8.38
CA ILE A 283 -17.78 9.12 6.92
C ILE A 283 -18.39 7.87 6.26
N LYS A 284 -18.21 6.67 6.84
CA LYS A 284 -18.90 5.46 6.38
C LYS A 284 -20.42 5.60 6.51
N ARG A 285 -20.89 6.00 7.69
CA ARG A 285 -22.33 6.23 7.95
C ARG A 285 -22.90 7.30 7.02
N TYR A 286 -22.17 8.40 6.85
CA TYR A 286 -22.61 9.46 5.93
C TYR A 286 -22.77 8.94 4.50
N LYS A 287 -21.80 8.17 4.00
CA LYS A 287 -21.89 7.55 2.69
C LYS A 287 -23.08 6.61 2.59
N GLU A 288 -23.32 5.73 3.57
CA GLU A 288 -24.44 4.79 3.58
C GLU A 288 -25.79 5.51 3.49
N GLN A 289 -25.94 6.68 4.10
CA GLN A 289 -27.16 7.47 4.07
C GLN A 289 -27.35 8.28 2.79
N MET A 290 -26.25 8.82 2.25
CA MET A 290 -26.32 9.80 1.16
C MET A 290 -26.05 9.21 -0.22
N SER A 291 -25.59 7.96 -0.32
CA SER A 291 -25.38 7.31 -1.63
C SER A 291 -26.68 6.71 -2.17
N ASP A 292 -26.93 6.95 -3.45
CA ASP A 292 -28.04 6.37 -4.17
C ASP A 292 -27.50 5.23 -5.06
N ASP A 293 -27.86 3.99 -4.73
CA ASP A 293 -27.43 2.80 -5.48
C ASP A 293 -28.01 2.75 -6.92
N ASN A 294 -29.06 3.52 -7.21
CA ASN A 294 -29.63 3.65 -8.55
C ASN A 294 -29.02 4.81 -9.37
N SER A 295 -28.13 5.60 -8.77
CA SER A 295 -27.45 6.69 -9.42
C SER A 295 -26.36 6.18 -10.37
N GLU A 296 -26.13 6.92 -11.47
CA GLU A 296 -24.98 6.71 -12.36
C GLU A 296 -23.62 7.09 -11.71
N TYR A 297 -23.65 7.70 -10.52
CA TYR A 297 -22.46 8.13 -9.81
C TYR A 297 -21.82 7.02 -8.97
N THR A 298 -20.51 7.01 -8.96
CA THR A 298 -19.72 6.21 -8.02
C THR A 298 -19.39 7.06 -6.79
N TYR A 299 -19.62 6.51 -5.60
CA TYR A 299 -19.41 7.20 -4.33
C TYR A 299 -18.16 6.68 -3.60
N ALA A 300 -17.31 7.59 -3.14
CA ALA A 300 -16.14 7.27 -2.34
C ALA A 300 -16.13 8.03 -1.01
N SER A 301 -15.45 7.45 -0.02
CA SER A 301 -15.24 8.08 1.28
C SER A 301 -13.74 8.25 1.54
N TRP A 302 -13.36 9.45 1.96
CA TRP A 302 -11.99 9.78 2.33
C TRP A 302 -11.96 10.36 3.75
N VAL A 303 -10.90 10.05 4.49
CA VAL A 303 -10.51 10.80 5.69
C VAL A 303 -9.18 11.45 5.40
N ILE A 304 -9.14 12.79 5.49
CA ILE A 304 -7.92 13.57 5.32
C ILE A 304 -7.55 14.18 6.68
N THR A 305 -6.33 13.97 7.11
CA THR A 305 -5.84 14.54 8.37
C THR A 305 -4.55 15.31 8.18
N SER A 306 -4.31 16.31 9.02
CA SER A 306 -3.00 16.94 9.18
C SER A 306 -2.08 16.19 10.13
N ALA A 307 -2.56 15.13 10.81
CA ALA A 307 -1.74 14.26 11.64
C ALA A 307 -0.74 13.45 10.80
N GLU A 308 0.35 13.03 11.43
CA GLU A 308 1.38 12.24 10.76
C GLU A 308 0.92 10.80 10.45
N GLU A 309 -0.05 10.27 11.24
CA GLU A 309 -0.51 8.90 11.06
C GLU A 309 -1.97 8.68 11.53
N PHE A 310 -2.51 7.54 11.14
CA PHE A 310 -3.78 7.00 11.63
C PHE A 310 -3.52 5.86 12.61
N SER A 311 -4.39 5.73 13.61
CA SER A 311 -4.35 4.61 14.56
C SER A 311 -4.50 3.26 13.86
N LYS A 312 -4.08 2.19 14.54
CA LYS A 312 -4.26 0.82 14.04
C LYS A 312 -5.74 0.49 13.84
N GLU A 313 -6.57 0.95 14.77
CA GLU A 313 -8.03 0.79 14.74
C GLU A 313 -8.65 1.57 13.56
N ALA A 314 -8.14 2.77 13.25
CA ALA A 314 -8.59 3.54 12.08
C ALA A 314 -8.23 2.84 10.77
N LYS A 315 -7.02 2.29 10.68
CA LYS A 315 -6.56 1.53 9.50
C LYS A 315 -7.38 0.25 9.31
N ALA A 316 -7.67 -0.49 10.39
CA ALA A 316 -8.52 -1.68 10.35
C ALA A 316 -9.96 -1.33 9.95
N GLU A 317 -10.54 -0.32 10.58
CA GLU A 317 -11.89 0.16 10.26
C GLU A 317 -12.03 0.61 8.80
N ALA A 318 -11.00 1.27 8.23
CA ALA A 318 -11.01 1.75 6.85
C ALA A 318 -10.90 0.62 5.82
N ALA A 319 -10.23 -0.48 6.17
CA ALA A 319 -10.02 -1.63 5.28
C ALA A 319 -11.29 -2.47 5.07
N ASP A 320 -12.24 -2.44 6.02
CA ASP A 320 -13.50 -3.18 6.04
C ASP A 320 -13.33 -4.68 5.72
N GLU A 321 -12.56 -5.38 6.57
CA GLU A 321 -12.30 -6.82 6.40
C GLU A 321 -13.49 -7.72 6.82
N GLY A 322 -14.65 -7.15 7.12
CA GLY A 322 -15.74 -7.81 7.86
C GLY A 322 -16.88 -8.45 7.08
N ASN A 323 -17.00 -8.32 5.74
CA ASN A 323 -18.06 -9.00 4.97
C ASN A 323 -17.71 -9.11 3.50
N GLU A 324 -17.43 -10.33 3.02
CA GLU A 324 -17.15 -10.63 1.61
C GLU A 324 -18.30 -10.25 0.66
N ASP A 325 -19.55 -10.28 1.14
CA ASP A 325 -20.75 -9.94 0.35
C ASP A 325 -20.95 -8.44 0.10
N LYS A 326 -20.35 -7.56 0.89
CA LYS A 326 -20.47 -6.11 0.71
C LYS A 326 -19.35 -5.47 -0.11
N GLY A 327 -18.40 -6.27 -0.56
CA GLY A 327 -17.38 -5.90 -1.53
C GLY A 327 -16.71 -4.54 -1.27
N ARG A 328 -15.95 -4.03 -2.22
CA ARG A 328 -15.22 -2.75 -2.19
C ARG A 328 -16.05 -1.48 -1.88
N LYS A 329 -17.38 -1.59 -1.70
CA LYS A 329 -18.31 -0.47 -1.52
C LYS A 329 -18.02 0.38 -0.27
N ASN A 330 -17.46 -0.19 0.81
CA ASN A 330 -17.32 0.52 2.09
C ASN A 330 -15.88 0.89 2.47
N LYS A 331 -14.89 0.68 1.58
CA LYS A 331 -13.52 1.10 1.84
C LYS A 331 -13.41 2.61 1.94
N VAL A 332 -12.71 3.07 2.99
CA VAL A 332 -12.39 4.48 3.19
C VAL A 332 -10.93 4.72 2.84
N ARG A 333 -10.65 5.72 2.01
CA ARG A 333 -9.27 6.16 1.76
C ARG A 333 -8.79 7.01 2.91
N LEU A 334 -7.69 6.60 3.53
CA LEU A 334 -7.00 7.37 4.55
C LEU A 334 -5.86 8.16 3.90
N ILE A 335 -5.82 9.47 4.17
CA ILE A 335 -4.80 10.40 3.66
C ILE A 335 -4.23 11.12 4.88
N ASP A 336 -2.99 10.76 5.26
CA ASP A 336 -2.29 11.42 6.35
C ASP A 336 -1.71 12.77 5.93
N GLY A 337 -1.15 13.51 6.90
CA GLY A 337 -0.66 14.85 6.66
C GLY A 337 0.48 14.91 5.65
N LYS A 338 1.37 13.91 5.60
CA LYS A 338 2.46 13.83 4.62
C LYS A 338 1.94 13.52 3.23
N GLU A 339 1.02 12.56 3.12
CA GLU A 339 0.38 12.25 1.84
C GLU A 339 -0.38 13.48 1.32
N PHE A 340 -1.12 14.19 2.18
CA PHE A 340 -1.84 15.38 1.76
C PHE A 340 -0.90 16.53 1.35
N ALA A 341 0.16 16.79 2.10
CA ALA A 341 1.19 17.76 1.71
C ALA A 341 1.80 17.41 0.35
N ARG A 342 2.07 16.11 0.10
CA ARG A 342 2.54 15.64 -1.20
C ARG A 342 1.53 15.90 -2.31
N MET A 343 0.25 15.60 -2.07
CA MET A 343 -0.83 15.84 -3.04
C MET A 343 -0.94 17.33 -3.42
N LEU A 344 -0.76 18.23 -2.44
CA LEU A 344 -0.73 19.69 -2.69
C LEU A 344 0.49 20.10 -3.54
N LEU A 345 1.67 19.57 -3.24
CA LEU A 345 2.87 19.83 -4.03
C LEU A 345 2.76 19.33 -5.48
N ASP A 346 2.14 18.16 -5.68
CA ASP A 346 1.97 17.55 -7.00
C ASP A 346 1.03 18.35 -7.93
N ILE A 347 0.01 19.02 -7.37
CA ILE A 347 -0.85 19.94 -8.15
C ILE A 347 -0.28 21.36 -8.28
N GLY A 348 0.76 21.67 -7.51
CA GLY A 348 1.39 22.97 -7.44
C GLY A 348 0.70 23.95 -6.49
N LEU A 349 1.51 24.75 -5.78
CA LEU A 349 1.04 25.70 -4.76
C LEU A 349 0.69 27.09 -5.33
N LEU A 350 0.66 27.24 -6.65
CA LEU A 350 0.34 28.52 -7.26
C LEU A 350 -1.09 28.94 -6.89
N ASN A 351 -1.20 30.14 -6.35
CA ASN A 351 -2.47 30.71 -5.84
C ASN A 351 -3.07 29.95 -4.65
N LEU A 352 -2.24 29.32 -3.81
CA LEU A 352 -2.69 28.63 -2.59
C LEU A 352 -3.52 29.55 -1.68
N ASP A 353 -3.15 30.83 -1.59
CA ASP A 353 -3.87 31.82 -0.79
C ASP A 353 -5.34 31.99 -1.20
N GLN A 354 -5.68 31.65 -2.45
CA GLN A 354 -7.08 31.63 -2.90
C GLN A 354 -7.93 30.59 -2.13
N ALA A 355 -7.32 29.60 -1.51
CA ALA A 355 -8.05 28.66 -0.65
C ALA A 355 -8.77 29.37 0.51
N PHE A 356 -8.21 30.46 1.00
CA PHE A 356 -8.67 31.20 2.16
C PHE A 356 -9.45 32.47 1.79
N ASP A 357 -9.57 32.75 0.50
CA ASP A 357 -10.29 33.93 0.02
C ASP A 357 -11.81 33.72 0.23
N LYS A 358 -12.46 34.70 0.92
CA LYS A 358 -13.91 34.68 1.20
C LYS A 358 -14.77 34.76 -0.07
N THR A 359 -14.15 35.03 -1.23
CA THR A 359 -14.82 35.14 -2.52
C THR A 359 -14.96 33.82 -3.28
N LEU A 360 -14.36 32.70 -2.81
CA LEU A 360 -14.72 31.37 -3.30
C LEU A 360 -16.15 31.05 -2.87
N LYS A 361 -17.10 31.65 -3.59
CA LYS A 361 -18.52 31.36 -3.42
C LYS A 361 -18.79 29.86 -3.64
N GLU A 362 -19.70 29.35 -2.81
CA GLU A 362 -20.45 28.15 -3.11
C GLU A 362 -21.14 28.36 -4.47
N ASN A 363 -20.59 27.78 -5.51
CA ASN A 363 -21.26 27.66 -6.81
C ASN A 363 -21.96 26.32 -6.85
#